data_04d645ed35281df670652dbcdb888ab2
#
_entry.id   04d645ed35281df670652dbcdb888ab2
#
_cell.length_a   1.000
_cell.length_b   1.000
_cell.length_c   1.000
_cell.angle_alpha   90.00
_cell.angle_beta   90.00
_cell.angle_gamma   90.00
#
_symmetry.space_group_name_H-M   'P 1'
#
loop_
_entity.id
_entity.type
_entity.pdbx_description
1 polymer ?
#
loop_
_entity_poly.entity_id
_entity_poly.type
_entity_poly.pdbx_seq_one_letter_code
_entity_poly.pdbx_strand_id
1 'polypeptide(L)'
;NLYFEGAAMIVALITLGKYLEEKSKNKTTSAIGKLLELAPDVAIVERDGAEVEIPSAELVKGDIVVLKDGARVPCDGKIVSGNGYADESAITGESMPVYKKEGDKVVCGTAFGGGYCKFVAENVGEDSTVYKIVRLVEDANSTKVPIAKVADTVAGYFVPAVMGISL
;
A
#
# COMPACT_ATOMS: atom_id res chain seq x y z
N ASN A 1 -46.33 -15.05 -18.47
CA ASN A 1 -45.56 -14.10 -17.58
C ASN A 1 -44.36 -14.75 -16.86
N LEU A 2 -44.29 -16.11 -16.82
CA LEU A 2 -43.16 -16.81 -16.16
C LEU A 2 -41.79 -16.46 -16.74
N TYR A 3 -41.68 -16.16 -18.04
CA TYR A 3 -40.39 -15.81 -18.66
C TYR A 3 -39.85 -14.44 -18.20
N PHE A 4 -40.71 -13.46 -17.93
CA PHE A 4 -40.32 -12.17 -17.45
C PHE A 4 -39.82 -12.24 -15.99
N GLU A 5 -40.43 -13.08 -15.16
CA GLU A 5 -40.02 -13.29 -13.77
C GLU A 5 -38.64 -13.95 -13.71
N GLY A 6 -38.42 -14.99 -14.54
CA GLY A 6 -37.11 -15.63 -14.65
C GLY A 6 -36.01 -14.70 -15.15
N ALA A 7 -36.28 -13.90 -16.16
CA ALA A 7 -35.33 -12.91 -16.69
C ALA A 7 -35.00 -11.82 -15.65
N ALA A 8 -36.00 -11.31 -14.94
CA ALA A 8 -35.79 -10.33 -13.88
C ALA A 8 -34.95 -10.88 -12.72
N MET A 9 -35.17 -12.14 -12.34
CA MET A 9 -34.39 -12.81 -11.28
C MET A 9 -32.93 -12.98 -11.67
N ILE A 10 -32.65 -13.38 -12.92
CA ILE A 10 -31.29 -13.52 -13.43
C ILE A 10 -30.55 -12.18 -13.44
N VAL A 11 -31.18 -11.12 -13.93
CA VAL A 11 -30.61 -9.76 -13.94
C VAL A 11 -30.32 -9.29 -12.53
N ALA A 12 -31.25 -9.51 -11.60
CA ALA A 12 -31.06 -9.14 -10.19
C ALA A 12 -29.87 -9.86 -9.55
N LEU A 13 -29.73 -11.18 -9.81
CA LEU A 13 -28.61 -11.97 -9.29
C LEU A 13 -27.26 -11.53 -9.88
N ILE A 14 -27.20 -11.27 -11.19
CA ILE A 14 -25.99 -10.77 -11.85
C ILE A 14 -25.60 -9.40 -11.30
N THR A 15 -26.57 -8.50 -11.14
CA THR A 15 -26.33 -7.15 -10.60
C THR A 15 -25.86 -7.22 -9.15
N LEU A 16 -26.46 -8.08 -8.34
CA LEU A 16 -26.03 -8.32 -6.95
C LEU A 16 -24.60 -8.88 -6.90
N GLY A 17 -24.28 -9.85 -7.78
CA GLY A 17 -22.93 -10.41 -7.88
C GLY A 17 -21.88 -9.35 -8.23
N LYS A 18 -22.16 -8.51 -9.24
CA LYS A 18 -21.28 -7.38 -9.62
C LYS A 18 -21.13 -6.36 -8.50
N TYR A 19 -22.21 -6.02 -7.81
CA TYR A 19 -22.17 -5.10 -6.67
C TYR A 19 -21.30 -5.64 -5.51
N LEU A 20 -21.42 -6.92 -5.19
CA LEU A 20 -20.61 -7.55 -4.14
C LEU A 20 -19.13 -7.64 -4.55
N GLU A 21 -18.84 -7.91 -5.82
CA GLU A 21 -17.48 -7.91 -6.36
C GLU A 21 -16.84 -6.52 -6.26
N GLU A 22 -17.54 -5.48 -6.69
CA GLU A 22 -17.04 -4.09 -6.62
C GLU A 22 -16.82 -3.62 -5.18
N LYS A 23 -17.76 -3.96 -4.28
CA LYS A 23 -17.62 -3.65 -2.84
C LYS A 23 -16.43 -4.37 -2.20
N SER A 24 -16.13 -5.59 -2.64
CA SER A 24 -14.95 -6.35 -2.17
C SER A 24 -13.64 -5.75 -2.67
N LYS A 25 -13.57 -5.35 -3.94
CA LYS A 25 -12.39 -4.69 -4.53
C LYS A 25 -12.07 -3.36 -3.83
N ASN A 26 -13.07 -2.54 -3.56
CA ASN A 26 -12.87 -1.25 -2.89
C ASN A 26 -12.31 -1.39 -1.46
N LYS A 27 -12.64 -2.45 -0.74
CA LYS A 27 -12.06 -2.71 0.59
C LYS A 27 -10.57 -3.04 0.54
N THR A 28 -10.13 -3.76 -0.47
CA THR A 28 -8.71 -4.13 -0.63
C THR A 28 -7.85 -2.92 -1.01
N THR A 29 -8.34 -2.07 -1.90
CA THR A 29 -7.64 -0.82 -2.28
C THR A 29 -7.52 0.15 -1.11
N SER A 30 -8.53 0.21 -0.23
CA SER A 30 -8.49 1.05 0.97
C SER A 30 -7.44 0.59 2.01
N ALA A 31 -7.16 -0.71 2.12
CA ALA A 31 -6.13 -1.22 3.02
C ALA A 31 -4.71 -0.86 2.52
N ILE A 32 -4.50 -0.92 1.21
CA ILE A 32 -3.24 -0.52 0.57
C ILE A 32 -3.00 0.99 0.75
N GLY A 33 -4.03 1.82 0.54
CA GLY A 33 -3.93 3.26 0.76
C GLY A 33 -3.47 3.62 2.17
N LYS A 34 -3.96 2.91 3.18
CA LYS A 34 -3.53 3.11 4.58
C LYS A 34 -2.06 2.80 4.85
N LEU A 35 -1.45 1.87 4.12
CA LEU A 35 -0.02 1.61 4.23
C LEU A 35 0.81 2.76 3.65
N LEU A 36 0.36 3.39 2.57
CA LEU A 36 1.01 4.56 1.99
C LEU A 36 0.89 5.80 2.89
N GLU A 37 -0.22 5.93 3.63
CA GLU A 37 -0.42 7.01 4.62
C GLU A 37 0.53 6.90 5.83
N LEU A 38 1.24 5.77 6.00
CA LEU A 38 2.25 5.64 7.05
C LEU A 38 3.53 6.44 6.75
N ALA A 39 3.86 6.66 5.48
CA ALA A 39 4.98 7.50 5.11
C ALA A 39 4.60 8.97 5.32
N PRO A 40 5.44 9.77 6.03
CA PRO A 40 5.14 11.18 6.24
C PRO A 40 5.38 11.99 4.94
N ASP A 41 4.60 13.06 4.75
CA ASP A 41 4.72 13.95 3.60
C ASP A 41 6.00 14.80 3.63
N VAL A 42 6.55 15.03 4.83
CA VAL A 42 7.72 15.87 5.05
C VAL A 42 8.80 15.10 5.81
N ALA A 43 10.05 15.44 5.54
CA ALA A 43 11.22 14.90 6.20
C ALA A 43 12.14 16.04 6.65
N ILE A 44 12.84 15.85 7.77
CA ILE A 44 13.88 16.77 8.22
C ILE A 44 15.22 16.18 7.79
N VAL A 45 15.98 16.92 7.00
CA VAL A 45 17.31 16.51 6.54
C VAL A 45 18.36 17.47 7.04
N GLU A 46 19.56 16.97 7.27
CA GLU A 46 20.72 17.79 7.59
C GLU A 46 21.45 18.16 6.30
N ARG A 47 21.51 19.45 5.99
CA ARG A 47 22.28 20.00 4.88
C ARG A 47 23.16 21.13 5.38
N ASP A 48 24.43 21.09 5.07
CA ASP A 48 25.43 22.11 5.48
C ASP A 48 25.45 22.36 7.02
N GLY A 49 25.15 21.31 7.82
CA GLY A 49 25.10 21.41 9.28
C GLY A 49 23.83 22.02 9.84
N ALA A 50 22.84 22.34 9.03
CA ALA A 50 21.53 22.83 9.43
C ALA A 50 20.43 21.81 9.14
N GLU A 51 19.44 21.75 10.02
CA GLU A 51 18.24 20.94 9.80
C GLU A 51 17.28 21.71 8.91
N VAL A 52 16.89 21.11 7.81
CA VAL A 52 15.95 21.68 6.82
C VAL A 52 14.80 20.72 6.62
N GLU A 53 13.57 21.23 6.68
CA GLU A 53 12.38 20.46 6.36
C GLU A 53 12.15 20.48 4.84
N ILE A 54 12.00 19.30 4.25
CA ILE A 54 11.76 19.12 2.81
C ILE A 54 10.58 18.16 2.60
N PRO A 55 9.88 18.22 1.46
CA PRO A 55 8.94 17.19 1.06
C PRO A 55 9.64 15.81 0.99
N SER A 56 9.01 14.77 1.51
CA SER A 56 9.58 13.41 1.46
C SER A 56 9.83 12.91 0.03
N ALA A 57 9.12 13.46 -0.94
CA ALA A 57 9.33 13.16 -2.37
C ALA A 57 10.67 13.70 -2.92
N GLU A 58 11.28 14.68 -2.24
CA GLU A 58 12.59 15.26 -2.62
C GLU A 58 13.77 14.57 -1.94
N LEU A 59 13.52 13.57 -1.09
CA LEU A 59 14.58 12.78 -0.48
C LEU A 59 15.35 12.02 -1.54
N VAL A 60 16.67 12.07 -1.43
CA VAL A 60 17.57 11.28 -2.28
C VAL A 60 18.41 10.31 -1.45
N LYS A 61 18.83 9.25 -2.09
CA LYS A 61 19.73 8.27 -1.45
C LYS A 61 21.02 8.95 -1.01
N GLY A 62 21.37 8.75 0.25
CA GLY A 62 22.55 9.35 0.88
C GLY A 62 22.25 10.59 1.72
N ASP A 63 21.03 11.14 1.68
CA ASP A 63 20.63 12.25 2.58
C ASP A 63 20.71 11.79 4.04
N ILE A 64 21.16 12.69 4.91
CA ILE A 64 21.11 12.48 6.36
C ILE A 64 19.77 12.99 6.88
N VAL A 65 18.92 12.06 7.26
CA VAL A 65 17.59 12.34 7.78
C VAL A 65 17.62 12.38 9.30
N VAL A 66 16.94 13.37 9.88
CA VAL A 66 16.84 13.58 11.32
C VAL A 66 15.50 13.09 11.82
N LEU A 67 15.52 12.21 12.81
CA LEU A 67 14.32 11.75 13.53
C LEU A 67 14.28 12.31 14.94
N LYS A 68 13.18 12.94 15.27
CA LYS A 68 12.83 13.44 16.59
C LYS A 68 11.75 12.60 17.22
N ASP A 69 11.57 12.76 18.50
CA ASP A 69 10.49 12.09 19.24
C ASP A 69 9.13 12.36 18.62
N GLY A 70 8.36 11.29 18.37
CA GLY A 70 7.07 11.34 17.70
C GLY A 70 7.11 11.43 16.18
N ALA A 71 8.30 11.50 15.56
CA ALA A 71 8.41 11.54 14.09
C ALA A 71 8.13 10.17 13.46
N ARG A 72 7.68 10.18 12.18
CA ARG A 72 7.62 8.99 11.35
C ARG A 72 8.82 8.92 10.43
N VAL A 73 9.31 7.72 10.20
CA VAL A 73 10.45 7.45 9.31
C VAL A 73 10.02 7.63 7.86
N PRO A 74 10.60 8.60 7.11
CA PRO A 74 10.15 8.92 5.75
C PRO A 74 10.67 7.97 4.68
N CYS A 75 11.76 7.26 4.93
CA CYS A 75 12.37 6.31 3.99
C CYS A 75 13.17 5.25 4.74
N ASP A 76 13.57 4.18 4.05
CA ASP A 76 14.44 3.17 4.68
C ASP A 76 15.88 3.69 4.78
N GLY A 77 16.56 3.33 5.86
CA GLY A 77 17.93 3.73 6.05
C GLY A 77 18.64 3.07 7.21
N LYS A 78 19.85 3.57 7.50
CA LYS A 78 20.71 3.06 8.56
C LYS A 78 21.10 4.19 9.51
N ILE A 79 20.91 3.97 10.81
CA ILE A 79 21.26 4.95 11.85
C ILE A 79 22.76 5.16 11.88
N VAL A 80 23.19 6.42 11.80
CA VAL A 80 24.59 6.84 11.87
C VAL A 80 24.93 7.54 13.16
N SER A 81 23.94 8.04 13.90
CA SER A 81 24.14 8.71 15.19
C SER A 81 22.85 8.73 16.00
N GLY A 82 22.96 8.62 17.31
CA GLY A 82 21.83 8.69 18.23
C GLY A 82 21.16 7.34 18.47
N ASN A 83 20.02 7.39 19.16
CA ASN A 83 19.24 6.20 19.51
C ASN A 83 17.78 6.58 19.82
N GLY A 84 16.92 5.57 19.93
CA GLY A 84 15.53 5.71 20.32
C GLY A 84 14.78 4.40 20.17
N TYR A 85 13.47 4.47 20.16
CA TYR A 85 12.59 3.32 19.96
C TYR A 85 11.83 3.46 18.65
N ALA A 86 11.75 2.39 17.89
CA ALA A 86 10.96 2.31 16.67
C ALA A 86 9.77 1.38 16.89
N ASP A 87 8.56 1.88 16.67
CA ASP A 87 7.34 1.09 16.65
C ASP A 87 7.11 0.63 15.21
N GLU A 88 7.43 -0.62 14.94
CA GLU A 88 7.29 -1.26 13.64
C GLU A 88 5.97 -2.04 13.51
N SER A 89 5.06 -1.92 14.47
CA SER A 89 3.81 -2.71 14.56
C SER A 89 2.93 -2.60 13.32
N ALA A 90 2.90 -1.46 12.66
CA ALA A 90 2.14 -1.23 11.45
C ALA A 90 2.63 -2.09 10.26
N ILE A 91 3.89 -2.54 10.27
CA ILE A 91 4.54 -3.29 9.19
C ILE A 91 4.72 -4.76 9.60
N THR A 92 5.24 -5.01 10.80
CA THR A 92 5.57 -6.37 11.29
C THR A 92 4.41 -7.03 12.02
N GLY A 93 3.47 -6.25 12.55
CA GLY A 93 2.39 -6.71 13.43
C GLY A 93 2.83 -6.93 14.90
N GLU A 94 4.10 -6.72 15.23
CA GLU A 94 4.61 -6.84 16.59
C GLU A 94 4.40 -5.54 17.37
N SER A 95 3.64 -5.59 18.46
CA SER A 95 3.22 -4.39 19.22
C SER A 95 4.28 -3.83 20.16
N MET A 96 5.48 -4.40 20.22
CA MET A 96 6.53 -3.90 21.12
C MET A 96 7.53 -3.01 20.36
N PRO A 97 7.73 -1.77 20.82
CA PRO A 97 8.74 -0.90 20.24
C PRO A 97 10.15 -1.52 20.38
N VAL A 98 10.91 -1.47 19.31
CA VAL A 98 12.27 -2.01 19.23
C VAL A 98 13.28 -0.90 19.49
N TYR A 99 14.21 -1.13 20.43
CA TYR A 99 15.31 -0.20 20.66
C TYR A 99 16.26 -0.19 19.46
N LYS A 100 16.53 0.99 18.93
CA LYS A 100 17.40 1.24 17.78
C LYS A 100 18.56 2.11 18.17
N LYS A 101 19.74 1.77 17.68
CA LYS A 101 21.00 2.48 17.92
C LYS A 101 21.81 2.60 16.64
N GLU A 102 22.94 3.25 16.72
CA GLU A 102 23.87 3.39 15.60
C GLU A 102 24.20 2.02 14.98
N GLY A 103 24.10 1.96 13.66
CA GLY A 103 24.28 0.74 12.86
C GLY A 103 23.01 -0.04 12.58
N ASP A 104 21.91 0.22 13.31
CA ASP A 104 20.62 -0.44 13.09
C ASP A 104 19.87 0.15 11.90
N LYS A 105 19.01 -0.67 11.30
CA LYS A 105 18.14 -0.24 10.20
C LYS A 105 16.84 0.36 10.73
N VAL A 106 16.35 1.37 10.03
CA VAL A 106 15.01 1.93 10.18
C VAL A 106 14.23 1.75 8.89
N VAL A 107 12.92 1.54 9.01
CA VAL A 107 12.02 1.23 7.90
C VAL A 107 10.99 2.35 7.75
N CYS A 108 10.71 2.72 6.51
CA CYS A 108 9.70 3.72 6.14
C CYS A 108 8.35 3.42 6.82
N GLY A 109 7.67 4.45 7.31
CA GLY A 109 6.36 4.34 7.96
C GLY A 109 6.39 3.97 9.45
N THR A 110 7.55 3.57 9.99
CA THR A 110 7.73 3.31 11.42
C THR A 110 7.58 4.58 12.24
N ALA A 111 6.93 4.50 13.40
CA ALA A 111 6.90 5.60 14.35
C ALA A 111 8.15 5.56 15.24
N PHE A 112 8.87 6.68 15.31
CA PHE A 112 10.08 6.81 16.13
C PHE A 112 9.77 7.64 17.38
N GLY A 113 10.30 7.21 18.53
CA GLY A 113 10.06 7.89 19.79
C GLY A 113 11.12 7.62 20.85
N GLY A 114 11.06 8.39 21.93
CA GLY A 114 11.94 8.22 23.08
C GLY A 114 13.40 8.55 22.81
N GLY A 115 13.69 9.40 21.78
CA GLY A 115 15.06 9.75 21.46
C GLY A 115 15.21 10.71 20.28
N TYR A 116 16.44 10.83 19.85
CA TYR A 116 16.88 11.59 18.69
C TYR A 116 17.90 10.76 17.93
N CYS A 117 17.72 10.62 16.64
CA CYS A 117 18.73 9.95 15.82
C CYS A 117 18.85 10.58 14.42
N LYS A 118 19.99 10.34 13.80
CA LYS A 118 20.25 10.64 12.39
C LYS A 118 20.49 9.33 11.67
N PHE A 119 19.92 9.20 10.49
CA PHE A 119 20.15 8.03 9.64
C PHE A 119 20.43 8.45 8.20
N VAL A 120 21.17 7.62 7.48
CA VAL A 120 21.42 7.81 6.04
C VAL A 120 20.31 7.10 5.28
N ALA A 121 19.68 7.82 4.34
CA ALA A 121 18.67 7.28 3.44
C ALA A 121 19.30 6.27 2.48
N GLU A 122 18.81 5.02 2.49
CA GLU A 122 19.27 3.94 1.60
C GLU A 122 18.29 3.69 0.47
N ASN A 123 16.98 3.59 0.79
CA ASN A 123 15.91 3.38 -0.20
C ASN A 123 14.84 4.45 0.00
N VAL A 124 14.61 5.24 -1.03
CA VAL A 124 13.70 6.38 -1.02
C VAL A 124 12.53 6.18 -1.98
N GLY A 125 11.40 6.81 -1.73
CA GLY A 125 10.21 6.76 -2.59
C GLY A 125 9.77 5.32 -2.88
N GLU A 126 9.61 4.98 -4.16
CA GLU A 126 9.14 3.66 -4.62
C GLU A 126 10.08 2.49 -4.27
N ASP A 127 11.34 2.75 -3.98
CA ASP A 127 12.31 1.74 -3.58
C ASP A 127 12.22 1.37 -2.10
N SER A 128 11.44 2.11 -1.30
CA SER A 128 11.27 1.81 0.13
C SER A 128 10.48 0.52 0.35
N THR A 129 10.67 -0.06 1.54
CA THR A 129 10.06 -1.34 1.93
C THR A 129 8.52 -1.27 1.87
N VAL A 130 7.91 -0.18 2.31
CA VAL A 130 6.44 0.00 2.30
C VAL A 130 5.90 -0.04 0.86
N TYR A 131 6.52 0.68 -0.06
CA TYR A 131 6.10 0.70 -1.47
C TYR A 131 6.29 -0.67 -2.15
N LYS A 132 7.34 -1.41 -1.81
CA LYS A 132 7.53 -2.79 -2.31
C LYS A 132 6.45 -3.73 -1.81
N ILE A 133 6.04 -3.63 -0.55
CA ILE A 133 4.92 -4.42 0.01
C ILE A 133 3.62 -4.09 -0.72
N VAL A 134 3.32 -2.80 -0.91
CA VAL A 134 2.13 -2.34 -1.64
C VAL A 134 2.11 -2.94 -3.05
N ARG A 135 3.20 -2.84 -3.78
CA ARG A 135 3.33 -3.37 -5.15
C ARG A 135 3.13 -4.89 -5.22
N LEU A 136 3.71 -5.64 -4.27
CA LEU A 136 3.50 -7.09 -4.18
C LEU A 136 2.03 -7.47 -3.95
N VAL A 137 1.31 -6.70 -3.13
CA VAL A 137 -0.12 -6.93 -2.86
C VAL A 137 -0.97 -6.56 -4.07
N GLU A 138 -0.64 -5.50 -4.78
CA GLU A 138 -1.31 -5.09 -6.03
C GLU A 138 -1.12 -6.14 -7.13
N ASP A 139 0.10 -6.63 -7.34
CA ASP A 139 0.41 -7.67 -8.30
C ASP A 139 -0.32 -8.99 -7.98
N ALA A 140 -0.37 -9.38 -6.71
CA ALA A 140 -1.10 -10.57 -6.27
C ALA A 140 -2.62 -10.45 -6.52
N ASN A 141 -3.19 -9.25 -6.38
CA ASN A 141 -4.60 -8.98 -6.66
C ASN A 141 -4.91 -8.90 -8.16
N SER A 142 -3.99 -8.39 -8.98
CA SER A 142 -4.16 -8.29 -10.43
C SER A 142 -4.15 -9.65 -11.12
N THR A 143 -3.47 -10.64 -10.56
CA THR A 143 -3.36 -12.00 -11.13
C THR A 143 -4.68 -12.80 -11.08
N LYS A 144 -5.70 -12.37 -10.31
CA LYS A 144 -7.00 -13.04 -10.20
C LYS A 144 -8.02 -12.72 -11.31
N VAL A 145 -7.65 -11.88 -12.28
CA VAL A 145 -8.57 -11.35 -13.30
C VAL A 145 -8.73 -12.18 -14.61
N PRO A 146 -7.92 -13.20 -14.97
CA PRO A 146 -8.10 -13.87 -16.26
C PRO A 146 -9.42 -14.65 -16.41
N ILE A 147 -9.90 -15.27 -15.33
CA ILE A 147 -11.05 -16.19 -15.39
C ILE A 147 -12.37 -15.44 -15.63
N ALA A 148 -12.57 -14.29 -14.99
CA ALA A 148 -13.78 -13.49 -15.17
C ALA A 148 -13.87 -12.91 -16.59
N LYS A 149 -12.75 -12.43 -17.16
CA LYS A 149 -12.72 -11.94 -18.56
C LYS A 149 -13.01 -13.04 -19.58
N VAL A 150 -12.55 -14.26 -19.36
CA VAL A 150 -12.84 -15.40 -20.24
C VAL A 150 -14.32 -15.75 -20.17
N ALA A 151 -14.92 -15.78 -18.99
CA ALA A 151 -16.35 -16.05 -18.82
C ALA A 151 -17.22 -14.97 -19.49
N ASP A 152 -16.88 -13.70 -19.33
CA ASP A 152 -17.59 -12.58 -19.98
C ASP A 152 -17.46 -12.62 -21.51
N THR A 153 -16.29 -12.99 -22.04
CA THR A 153 -16.06 -13.14 -23.48
C THR A 153 -16.88 -14.30 -24.03
N VAL A 154 -16.88 -15.44 -23.36
CA VAL A 154 -17.67 -16.62 -23.78
C VAL A 154 -19.16 -16.32 -23.73
N ALA A 155 -19.65 -15.68 -22.64
CA ALA A 155 -21.05 -15.29 -22.53
C ALA A 155 -21.47 -14.28 -23.61
N GLY A 156 -20.58 -13.35 -23.98
CA GLY A 156 -20.82 -12.34 -25.02
C GLY A 156 -21.03 -12.92 -26.41
N TYR A 157 -20.45 -14.09 -26.72
CA TYR A 157 -20.69 -14.80 -28.00
C TYR A 157 -21.79 -15.86 -27.91
N PHE A 158 -21.89 -16.53 -26.77
CA PHE A 158 -22.82 -17.65 -26.59
C PHE A 158 -24.28 -17.17 -26.55
N VAL A 159 -24.56 -16.07 -25.83
CA VAL A 159 -25.94 -15.57 -25.69
C VAL A 159 -26.55 -15.14 -27.03
N PRO A 160 -25.88 -14.33 -27.88
CA PRO A 160 -26.42 -13.99 -29.20
C PRO A 160 -26.58 -15.21 -30.14
N ALA A 161 -25.65 -16.18 -30.06
CA ALA A 161 -25.73 -17.38 -30.88
C ALA A 161 -26.96 -18.25 -30.52
N VAL A 162 -27.23 -18.45 -29.23
CA VAL A 162 -28.42 -19.17 -28.74
C VAL A 162 -29.70 -18.43 -29.09
N MET A 163 -29.72 -17.10 -28.98
CA MET A 163 -30.88 -16.31 -29.38
C MET A 163 -31.16 -16.41 -30.90
N GLY A 164 -30.10 -16.46 -31.73
CA GLY A 164 -30.25 -16.61 -33.18
C GLY A 164 -30.73 -18.00 -33.65
N ILE A 165 -30.49 -19.05 -32.87
CA ILE A 165 -30.95 -20.42 -33.12
C ILE A 165 -32.39 -20.63 -32.64
N SER A 166 -32.84 -19.85 -31.65
CA SER A 166 -34.18 -19.95 -31.01
C SER A 166 -35.27 -19.18 -31.77
N LEU A 167 -34.93 -18.41 -32.80
CA LEU A 167 -35.84 -17.67 -33.69
C LEU A 167 -36.07 -18.46 -34.97
#